data_31482d4c1d3f3e83778320b36cad5fb0
#
_entry.id   31482d4c1d3f3e83778320b36cad5fb0
#
_cell.length_a   1.000
_cell.length_b   1.000
_cell.length_c   1.000
_cell.angle_alpha   90.00
_cell.angle_beta   90.00
_cell.angle_gamma   90.00
#
_symmetry.space_group_name_H-M   'P 1'
#
loop_
_entity.id
_entity.type
_entity.pdbx_description
1 polymer ?
#
loop_
_entity_poly.entity_id
_entity_poly.type
_entity_poly.pdbx_seq_one_letter_code
_entity_poly.pdbx_strand_id
1 'polypeptide(L)'
;MKYFLIPILMLVSKIALSQIMLPAYQGVVAKIPTVVTPAFTCSTSTITDVDGNVYNTVSIGTQCWMASNLRVTKYNNGYLIPLDNSGGSTGDVSTETWTARTSGALTVYAHSNGNLITYGYLYNWYAATDSREICPTGWHVPSDAEWTTLTDQLGTVSVAGTVMKSNSTLWTVATPPSPGTNTSGFSALPGGIRLYPGNFVAIRIYAVFWSATQFDDNYPWNRTLTSDDGNVERNSIFDKWHGASVRCLKD
;
A
#
# COMPACT_ATOMS: atom_id res chain seq x y z
N MET A 1 50.35 -58.87 28.05
CA MET A 1 50.95 -58.09 26.97
C MET A 1 51.05 -56.63 27.36
N LYS A 2 52.27 -56.16 27.60
CA LYS A 2 52.57 -54.79 28.03
C LYS A 2 52.86 -53.96 26.78
N TYR A 3 52.10 -52.93 26.50
CA TYR A 3 52.42 -51.94 25.47
C TYR A 3 53.16 -50.78 26.10
N PHE A 4 54.36 -50.51 25.61
CA PHE A 4 55.22 -49.41 25.96
C PHE A 4 54.75 -48.17 25.18
N LEU A 5 54.48 -47.09 25.88
CA LEU A 5 54.26 -45.75 25.31
C LEU A 5 55.62 -45.03 25.22
N ILE A 6 56.04 -44.65 24.04
CA ILE A 6 57.21 -43.82 23.77
C ILE A 6 56.69 -42.34 23.68
N PRO A 7 57.22 -41.41 24.45
CA PRO A 7 56.86 -39.98 24.28
C PRO A 7 57.67 -39.38 23.12
N ILE A 8 56.97 -38.86 22.11
CA ILE A 8 57.55 -38.03 21.03
C ILE A 8 57.78 -36.63 21.58
N LEU A 9 59.07 -36.30 21.70
CA LEU A 9 59.55 -34.95 22.09
C LEU A 9 59.48 -34.05 20.85
N MET A 10 58.49 -33.14 20.78
CA MET A 10 58.44 -32.13 19.73
C MET A 10 59.42 -31.01 20.05
N LEU A 11 60.47 -30.91 19.19
CA LEU A 11 61.42 -29.81 19.18
C LEU A 11 60.75 -28.61 18.51
N VAL A 12 60.37 -27.59 19.28
CA VAL A 12 59.85 -26.36 18.71
C VAL A 12 61.07 -25.45 18.38
N SER A 13 61.43 -25.39 17.11
CA SER A 13 62.40 -24.41 16.61
C SER A 13 61.78 -23.00 16.62
N LYS A 14 62.39 -22.13 17.40
CA LYS A 14 62.06 -20.69 17.40
C LYS A 14 62.56 -20.05 16.07
N ILE A 15 61.65 -19.85 15.13
CA ILE A 15 61.94 -19.00 13.96
C ILE A 15 61.79 -17.55 14.41
N ALA A 16 62.87 -16.81 14.43
CA ALA A 16 62.86 -15.37 14.65
C ALA A 16 62.20 -14.68 13.43
N LEU A 17 60.98 -14.17 13.58
CA LEU A 17 60.37 -13.26 12.61
C LEU A 17 61.13 -11.92 12.67
N SER A 18 61.96 -11.65 11.68
CA SER A 18 62.47 -10.31 11.40
C SER A 18 61.26 -9.43 11.01
N GLN A 19 61.02 -8.39 11.80
CA GLN A 19 59.99 -7.40 11.48
C GLN A 19 60.41 -6.66 10.18
N ILE A 20 59.74 -6.95 9.11
CA ILE A 20 59.78 -6.12 7.90
C ILE A 20 58.94 -4.88 8.25
N MET A 21 59.63 -3.75 8.54
CA MET A 21 58.96 -2.45 8.61
C MET A 21 58.42 -2.10 7.21
N LEU A 22 57.15 -2.24 7.01
CA LEU A 22 56.48 -1.65 5.87
C LEU A 22 56.42 -0.14 6.07
N PRO A 23 56.77 0.68 5.05
CA PRO A 23 56.66 2.12 5.14
C PRO A 23 55.20 2.48 5.43
N ALA A 24 54.97 3.40 6.39
CA ALA A 24 53.63 3.90 6.67
C ALA A 24 53.05 4.52 5.42
N TYR A 25 52.10 3.83 4.81
CA TYR A 25 51.31 4.38 3.71
C TYR A 25 50.44 5.49 4.30
N GLN A 26 50.83 6.73 4.08
CA GLN A 26 49.98 7.89 4.35
C GLN A 26 48.87 7.87 3.30
N GLY A 27 47.85 7.05 3.54
CA GLY A 27 46.68 7.00 2.69
C GLY A 27 45.97 8.33 2.73
N VAL A 28 45.93 9.02 1.61
CA VAL A 28 44.99 10.10 1.39
C VAL A 28 43.59 9.50 1.58
N VAL A 29 42.96 9.77 2.71
CA VAL A 29 41.58 9.42 2.95
C VAL A 29 40.74 10.24 1.97
N ALA A 30 40.44 9.68 0.81
CA ALA A 30 39.55 10.31 -0.12
C ALA A 30 38.21 10.48 0.60
N LYS A 31 37.81 11.74 0.81
CA LYS A 31 36.52 12.10 1.40
C LYS A 31 35.44 11.49 0.51
N ILE A 32 34.81 10.39 0.96
CA ILE A 32 33.69 9.78 0.26
C ILE A 32 32.62 10.87 0.11
N PRO A 33 32.20 11.24 -1.11
CA PRO A 33 31.18 12.24 -1.27
C PRO A 33 29.91 11.76 -0.54
N THR A 34 29.47 12.56 0.41
CA THR A 34 28.16 12.33 1.06
C THR A 34 27.09 12.44 -0.03
N VAL A 35 26.47 11.32 -0.39
CA VAL A 35 25.29 11.33 -1.24
C VAL A 35 24.18 11.99 -0.44
N VAL A 36 23.94 13.25 -0.71
CA VAL A 36 22.78 13.97 -0.15
C VAL A 36 21.57 13.49 -0.93
N THR A 37 20.81 12.56 -0.39
CA THR A 37 19.49 12.23 -0.94
C THR A 37 18.61 13.48 -0.80
N PRO A 38 17.97 13.95 -1.88
CA PRO A 38 17.08 15.09 -1.80
C PRO A 38 15.98 14.82 -0.78
N ALA A 39 15.62 15.83 0.01
CA ALA A 39 14.51 15.72 0.95
C ALA A 39 13.21 15.39 0.20
N PHE A 40 12.36 14.53 0.78
CA PHE A 40 11.05 14.23 0.23
C PHE A 40 10.20 15.52 0.15
N THR A 41 9.63 15.78 -1.03
CA THR A 41 8.72 16.91 -1.28
C THR A 41 7.45 16.38 -1.92
N CYS A 42 6.32 16.54 -1.25
CA CYS A 42 5.02 16.12 -1.76
C CYS A 42 4.72 16.78 -3.13
N SER A 43 4.04 16.09 -4.01
CA SER A 43 3.71 16.44 -5.41
C SER A 43 4.88 16.37 -6.40
N THR A 44 6.12 16.27 -5.95
CA THR A 44 7.29 16.13 -6.83
C THR A 44 8.07 14.85 -6.58
N SER A 45 8.04 14.32 -5.35
CA SER A 45 8.65 13.04 -5.01
C SER A 45 7.66 11.91 -5.21
N THR A 46 8.19 10.74 -5.55
CA THR A 46 7.47 9.47 -5.56
C THR A 46 7.77 8.68 -4.30
N ILE A 47 6.91 7.72 -3.98
CA ILE A 47 7.13 6.72 -2.95
C ILE A 47 7.10 5.32 -3.55
N THR A 48 7.78 4.39 -2.88
CA THR A 48 7.87 3.00 -3.34
C THR A 48 7.43 2.08 -2.21
N ASP A 49 6.56 1.10 -2.52
CA ASP A 49 6.16 0.08 -1.55
C ASP A 49 7.17 -1.09 -1.48
N VAL A 50 6.91 -2.05 -0.60
CA VAL A 50 7.78 -3.21 -0.37
C VAL A 50 7.87 -4.16 -1.57
N ASP A 51 6.93 -4.10 -2.51
CA ASP A 51 6.95 -4.85 -3.77
C ASP A 51 7.68 -4.11 -4.90
N GLY A 52 8.10 -2.85 -4.67
CA GLY A 52 8.76 -2.02 -5.67
C GLY A 52 7.80 -1.22 -6.54
N ASN A 53 6.49 -1.19 -6.25
CA ASN A 53 5.57 -0.33 -6.98
C ASN A 53 5.82 1.14 -6.62
N VAL A 54 5.88 1.97 -7.64
CA VAL A 54 6.11 3.41 -7.50
C VAL A 54 4.79 4.17 -7.62
N TYR A 55 4.59 5.16 -6.74
CA TYR A 55 3.39 5.98 -6.67
C TYR A 55 3.77 7.45 -6.67
N ASN A 56 3.09 8.24 -7.49
CA ASN A 56 3.13 9.70 -7.40
C ASN A 56 2.42 10.16 -6.13
N THR A 57 2.79 11.35 -5.67
CA THR A 57 2.17 11.98 -4.50
C THR A 57 1.53 13.30 -4.87
N VAL A 58 0.55 13.74 -4.08
CA VAL A 58 -0.15 15.00 -4.26
C VAL A 58 -0.37 15.68 -2.91
N SER A 59 -0.08 16.97 -2.84
CA SER A 59 -0.36 17.81 -1.67
C SER A 59 -1.77 18.41 -1.78
N ILE A 60 -2.59 18.17 -0.77
CA ILE A 60 -3.94 18.74 -0.67
C ILE A 60 -4.08 19.36 0.72
N GLY A 61 -4.11 20.68 0.77
CA GLY A 61 -3.97 21.40 2.04
C GLY A 61 -2.65 21.06 2.73
N THR A 62 -2.72 20.63 3.98
CA THR A 62 -1.56 20.21 4.77
C THR A 62 -1.22 18.73 4.62
N GLN A 63 -2.01 17.97 3.87
CA GLN A 63 -1.88 16.53 3.72
C GLN A 63 -1.13 16.14 2.44
N CYS A 64 -0.36 15.07 2.51
CA CYS A 64 0.32 14.49 1.35
C CYS A 64 -0.24 13.08 1.07
N TRP A 65 -0.91 12.92 -0.03
CA TRP A 65 -1.62 11.70 -0.43
C TRP A 65 -0.91 10.96 -1.57
N MET A 66 -1.08 9.65 -1.62
CA MET A 66 -0.84 8.91 -2.87
C MET A 66 -1.81 9.38 -3.96
N ALA A 67 -1.33 9.53 -5.19
CA ALA A 67 -2.16 9.89 -6.34
C ALA A 67 -2.73 8.68 -7.11
N SER A 68 -2.48 7.45 -6.65
CA SER A 68 -3.05 6.22 -7.21
C SER A 68 -3.32 5.18 -6.13
N ASN A 69 -4.19 4.21 -6.43
CA ASN A 69 -4.55 3.16 -5.48
C ASN A 69 -3.39 2.23 -5.19
N LEU A 70 -3.31 1.71 -3.97
CA LEU A 70 -2.28 0.79 -3.52
C LEU A 70 -2.32 -0.53 -4.32
N ARG A 71 -1.12 -1.09 -4.61
CA ARG A 71 -0.94 -2.33 -5.37
C ARG A 71 0.01 -3.31 -4.70
N VAL A 72 0.20 -3.18 -3.40
CA VAL A 72 1.11 -4.03 -2.64
C VAL A 72 0.50 -5.41 -2.37
N THR A 73 1.32 -6.45 -2.42
CA THR A 73 0.92 -7.84 -2.10
C THR A 73 1.48 -8.32 -0.77
N LYS A 74 2.29 -7.48 -0.11
CA LYS A 74 2.96 -7.80 1.15
C LYS A 74 2.74 -6.70 2.17
N TYR A 75 2.79 -7.08 3.42
CA TYR A 75 2.98 -6.15 4.53
C TYR A 75 4.42 -5.65 4.58
N ASN A 76 4.69 -4.54 5.27
CA ASN A 76 6.03 -3.95 5.37
C ASN A 76 7.10 -4.89 5.94
N ASN A 77 6.72 -5.91 6.71
CA ASN A 77 7.61 -6.95 7.20
C ASN A 77 7.91 -8.08 6.20
N GLY A 78 7.40 -7.98 4.97
CA GLY A 78 7.62 -8.94 3.88
C GLY A 78 6.66 -10.13 3.84
N TYR A 79 5.76 -10.30 4.81
CA TYR A 79 4.74 -11.37 4.77
C TYR A 79 3.70 -11.09 3.70
N LEU A 80 3.39 -12.11 2.90
CA LEU A 80 2.36 -12.04 1.87
C LEU A 80 0.97 -11.78 2.47
N ILE A 81 0.22 -10.91 1.85
CA ILE A 81 -1.23 -10.77 2.05
C ILE A 81 -1.90 -11.84 1.19
N PRO A 82 -2.72 -12.74 1.75
CA PRO A 82 -3.39 -13.77 0.97
C PRO A 82 -4.18 -13.18 -0.20
N LEU A 83 -3.86 -13.65 -1.41
CA LEU A 83 -4.55 -13.25 -2.64
C LEU A 83 -5.74 -14.18 -2.89
N ASP A 84 -6.92 -13.62 -3.06
CA ASP A 84 -8.07 -14.35 -3.54
C ASP A 84 -8.23 -14.16 -5.06
N ASN A 85 -8.01 -15.25 -5.78
CA ASN A 85 -8.20 -15.37 -7.22
C ASN A 85 -9.35 -16.34 -7.56
N SER A 86 -10.32 -16.54 -6.67
CA SER A 86 -11.33 -17.62 -6.76
C SER A 86 -12.23 -17.61 -8.02
N GLY A 87 -11.68 -17.17 -9.12
CA GLY A 87 -12.25 -17.29 -10.47
C GLY A 87 -11.95 -18.62 -11.17
N GLY A 88 -11.44 -19.64 -10.47
CA GLY A 88 -11.40 -21.00 -11.02
C GLY A 88 -10.04 -21.60 -11.32
N SER A 89 -8.98 -21.28 -10.58
CA SER A 89 -7.72 -22.06 -10.60
C SER A 89 -7.39 -22.62 -9.23
N THR A 90 -6.94 -23.86 -9.23
CA THR A 90 -6.61 -24.68 -8.05
C THR A 90 -5.64 -23.99 -7.09
N GLY A 91 -6.09 -23.76 -5.87
CA GLY A 91 -5.31 -23.14 -4.79
C GLY A 91 -5.91 -21.85 -4.24
N ASP A 92 -6.99 -21.40 -4.80
CA ASP A 92 -7.63 -20.13 -4.45
C ASP A 92 -8.54 -20.25 -3.23
N VAL A 93 -8.52 -19.19 -2.46
CA VAL A 93 -9.44 -19.01 -1.34
C VAL A 93 -10.85 -18.89 -1.92
N SER A 94 -11.72 -19.88 -1.66
CA SER A 94 -13.09 -19.87 -2.15
C SER A 94 -13.86 -18.63 -1.70
N THR A 95 -14.90 -18.28 -2.42
CA THR A 95 -15.80 -17.15 -2.08
C THR A 95 -16.29 -17.24 -0.62
N GLU A 96 -16.59 -18.45 -0.14
CA GLU A 96 -16.99 -18.71 1.25
C GLU A 96 -15.85 -18.41 2.23
N THR A 97 -14.59 -18.70 1.87
CA THR A 97 -13.44 -18.37 2.69
C THR A 97 -13.13 -16.88 2.73
N TRP A 98 -13.46 -16.12 1.69
CA TRP A 98 -13.31 -14.67 1.72
C TRP A 98 -14.22 -14.03 2.77
N THR A 99 -15.49 -14.36 2.77
CA THR A 99 -16.50 -13.76 3.67
C THR A 99 -16.38 -14.21 5.13
N ALA A 100 -15.80 -15.39 5.37
CA ALA A 100 -15.52 -15.89 6.71
C ALA A 100 -14.19 -15.38 7.28
N ARG A 101 -13.41 -14.60 6.51
CA ARG A 101 -12.09 -14.14 6.97
C ARG A 101 -12.19 -13.09 8.05
N THR A 102 -11.38 -13.30 9.08
CA THR A 102 -11.05 -12.34 10.14
C THR A 102 -9.57 -11.92 10.07
N SER A 103 -8.91 -12.18 8.94
CA SER A 103 -7.52 -11.82 8.66
C SER A 103 -7.40 -11.12 7.32
N GLY A 104 -6.28 -10.42 7.11
CA GLY A 104 -6.04 -9.66 5.89
C GLY A 104 -6.08 -10.52 4.63
N ALA A 105 -6.69 -9.98 3.58
CA ALA A 105 -6.71 -10.54 2.23
C ALA A 105 -6.82 -9.43 1.19
N LEU A 106 -6.43 -9.75 -0.05
CA LEU A 106 -6.56 -8.88 -1.21
C LEU A 106 -7.13 -9.65 -2.40
N THR A 107 -7.69 -8.93 -3.36
CA THR A 107 -8.16 -9.47 -4.64
C THR A 107 -8.04 -8.43 -5.74
N VAL A 108 -8.23 -8.85 -6.97
CA VAL A 108 -8.37 -7.96 -8.14
C VAL A 108 -9.82 -7.97 -8.59
N TYR A 109 -10.35 -6.81 -8.99
CA TYR A 109 -11.72 -6.75 -9.52
C TYR A 109 -11.91 -7.73 -10.68
N ALA A 110 -12.89 -8.62 -10.56
CA ALA A 110 -13.19 -9.70 -11.49
C ALA A 110 -11.97 -10.58 -11.85
N HIS A 111 -10.97 -10.66 -10.96
CA HIS A 111 -9.73 -11.43 -11.13
C HIS A 111 -8.96 -11.11 -12.44
N SER A 112 -9.12 -9.88 -12.95
CA SER A 112 -8.57 -9.45 -14.23
C SER A 112 -7.29 -8.61 -14.04
N ASN A 113 -6.17 -9.06 -14.62
CA ASN A 113 -4.91 -8.31 -14.60
C ASN A 113 -5.03 -6.90 -15.22
N GLY A 114 -5.92 -6.71 -16.20
CA GLY A 114 -6.19 -5.38 -16.75
C GLY A 114 -6.78 -4.43 -15.71
N ASN A 115 -7.64 -4.94 -14.82
CA ASN A 115 -8.20 -4.19 -13.72
C ASN A 115 -7.15 -3.88 -12.64
N LEU A 116 -6.22 -4.81 -12.36
CA LEU A 116 -5.12 -4.58 -11.44
C LEU A 116 -4.26 -3.37 -11.88
N ILE A 117 -3.86 -3.34 -13.16
CA ILE A 117 -3.02 -2.26 -13.69
C ILE A 117 -3.73 -0.91 -13.57
N THR A 118 -5.03 -0.89 -13.82
CA THR A 118 -5.84 0.34 -13.86
C THR A 118 -6.27 0.80 -12.47
N TYR A 119 -6.82 -0.13 -11.66
CA TYR A 119 -7.53 0.24 -10.43
C TYR A 119 -6.82 -0.18 -9.14
N GLY A 120 -5.75 -0.98 -9.22
CA GLY A 120 -5.07 -1.54 -8.06
C GLY A 120 -5.81 -2.75 -7.45
N TYR A 121 -5.36 -3.16 -6.27
CA TYR A 121 -6.03 -4.22 -5.51
C TYR A 121 -7.21 -3.69 -4.70
N LEU A 122 -8.14 -4.58 -4.44
CA LEU A 122 -9.18 -4.44 -3.42
C LEU A 122 -8.73 -5.22 -2.18
N TYR A 123 -8.60 -4.55 -1.06
CA TYR A 123 -8.19 -5.12 0.22
C TYR A 123 -9.40 -5.23 1.13
N ASN A 124 -9.48 -6.30 1.95
CA ASN A 124 -10.41 -6.27 3.06
C ASN A 124 -9.89 -5.34 4.17
N TRP A 125 -10.76 -4.95 5.08
CA TRP A 125 -10.39 -4.00 6.14
C TRP A 125 -9.33 -4.57 7.10
N TYR A 126 -9.33 -5.89 7.30
CA TYR A 126 -8.30 -6.56 8.10
C TYR A 126 -6.89 -6.41 7.51
N ALA A 127 -6.75 -6.39 6.18
CA ALA A 127 -5.47 -6.08 5.55
C ALA A 127 -5.11 -4.61 5.69
N ALA A 128 -6.09 -3.71 5.51
CA ALA A 128 -5.89 -2.27 5.59
C ALA A 128 -5.43 -1.80 6.99
N THR A 129 -5.81 -2.52 8.05
CA THR A 129 -5.52 -2.15 9.45
C THR A 129 -4.62 -3.13 10.20
N ASP A 130 -4.00 -4.04 9.48
CA ASP A 130 -3.05 -4.99 10.08
C ASP A 130 -1.83 -4.25 10.65
N SER A 131 -1.43 -4.63 11.87
CA SER A 131 -0.28 -4.02 12.56
C SER A 131 1.06 -4.17 11.83
N ARG A 132 1.14 -5.04 10.82
CA ARG A 132 2.29 -5.20 9.93
C ARG A 132 2.32 -4.16 8.82
N GLU A 133 1.27 -3.33 8.69
CA GLU A 133 1.11 -2.21 7.78
C GLU A 133 1.23 -2.56 6.29
N ILE A 134 0.32 -2.02 5.46
CA ILE A 134 0.34 -2.20 4.01
C ILE A 134 0.80 -0.95 3.26
N CYS A 135 0.75 0.22 3.89
CA CYS A 135 1.28 1.45 3.31
C CYS A 135 2.80 1.48 3.39
N PRO A 136 3.50 2.13 2.45
CA PRO A 136 4.94 2.30 2.53
C PRO A 136 5.39 2.93 3.84
N THR A 137 6.61 2.63 4.32
CA THR A 137 7.16 3.19 5.56
C THR A 137 7.07 4.72 5.57
N GLY A 138 6.57 5.30 6.66
CA GLY A 138 6.28 6.74 6.81
C GLY A 138 4.94 7.16 6.17
N TRP A 139 4.07 6.17 5.88
CA TRP A 139 2.73 6.35 5.34
C TRP A 139 1.77 5.38 6.01
N HIS A 140 0.51 5.77 6.16
CA HIS A 140 -0.52 4.96 6.81
C HIS A 140 -1.84 4.96 6.01
N VAL A 141 -2.72 4.03 6.33
CA VAL A 141 -4.11 4.04 5.85
C VAL A 141 -4.87 5.14 6.59
N PRO A 142 -5.48 6.11 5.90
CA PRO A 142 -6.03 7.29 6.54
C PRO A 142 -7.16 6.97 7.52
N SER A 143 -7.19 7.68 8.63
CA SER A 143 -8.30 7.70 9.57
C SER A 143 -9.52 8.43 8.99
N ASP A 144 -10.67 8.25 9.60
CA ASP A 144 -11.90 8.97 9.24
C ASP A 144 -11.77 10.49 9.39
N ALA A 145 -11.04 10.95 10.41
CA ALA A 145 -10.77 12.38 10.63
C ALA A 145 -9.88 12.98 9.52
N GLU A 146 -8.88 12.22 9.05
CA GLU A 146 -8.00 12.66 7.97
C GLU A 146 -8.72 12.71 6.63
N TRP A 147 -9.62 11.77 6.36
CA TRP A 147 -10.53 11.87 5.22
C TRP A 147 -11.45 13.08 5.31
N THR A 148 -11.94 13.43 6.50
CA THR A 148 -12.75 14.64 6.72
C THR A 148 -11.93 15.90 6.45
N THR A 149 -10.68 15.97 6.96
CA THR A 149 -9.75 17.06 6.66
C THR A 149 -9.54 17.24 5.15
N LEU A 150 -9.39 16.14 4.39
CA LEU A 150 -9.29 16.18 2.93
C LEU A 150 -10.54 16.80 2.29
N THR A 151 -11.72 16.30 2.64
CA THR A 151 -12.98 16.78 2.02
C THR A 151 -13.29 18.23 2.38
N ASP A 152 -12.98 18.65 3.61
CA ASP A 152 -13.16 20.05 4.06
C ASP A 152 -12.21 20.99 3.30
N GLN A 153 -10.96 20.56 3.07
CA GLN A 153 -10.00 21.34 2.26
C GLN A 153 -10.47 21.48 0.81
N LEU A 154 -11.22 20.52 0.27
CA LEU A 154 -11.73 20.53 -1.11
C LEU A 154 -13.13 21.17 -1.25
N GLY A 155 -13.64 21.80 -0.21
CA GLY A 155 -14.87 22.58 -0.23
C GLY A 155 -16.10 21.88 0.36
N THR A 156 -15.96 20.79 1.06
CA THR A 156 -16.96 19.95 1.73
C THR A 156 -17.25 18.64 1.01
N VAL A 157 -17.83 17.69 1.74
CA VAL A 157 -18.24 16.38 1.18
C VAL A 157 -19.13 16.51 -0.06
N SER A 158 -19.94 17.57 -0.18
CA SER A 158 -20.90 17.74 -1.27
C SER A 158 -20.28 18.12 -2.63
N VAL A 159 -19.03 18.56 -2.65
CA VAL A 159 -18.36 19.00 -3.89
C VAL A 159 -16.98 18.38 -4.11
N ALA A 160 -16.40 17.82 -3.04
CA ALA A 160 -15.05 17.26 -3.07
C ALA A 160 -14.91 16.11 -4.09
N GLY A 161 -15.95 15.32 -4.31
CA GLY A 161 -15.94 14.22 -5.27
C GLY A 161 -15.69 14.67 -6.70
N THR A 162 -16.24 15.81 -7.11
CA THR A 162 -16.01 16.40 -8.45
C THR A 162 -14.52 16.68 -8.69
N VAL A 163 -13.84 17.28 -7.71
CA VAL A 163 -12.42 17.65 -7.85
C VAL A 163 -11.47 16.47 -7.57
N MET A 164 -11.93 15.42 -6.88
CA MET A 164 -11.16 14.21 -6.59
C MET A 164 -11.22 13.17 -7.69
N LYS A 165 -12.37 13.01 -8.36
CA LYS A 165 -12.53 12.03 -9.45
C LYS A 165 -11.56 12.33 -10.58
N SER A 166 -10.91 11.28 -11.12
CA SER A 166 -10.06 11.41 -12.30
C SER A 166 -10.84 11.96 -13.49
N ASN A 167 -10.23 12.85 -14.25
CA ASN A 167 -10.76 13.30 -15.52
C ASN A 167 -10.43 12.25 -16.60
N SER A 168 -11.14 11.13 -16.57
CA SER A 168 -10.91 10.00 -17.48
C SER A 168 -12.23 9.38 -17.93
N THR A 169 -12.20 8.67 -19.05
CA THR A 169 -13.35 7.91 -19.59
C THR A 169 -13.64 6.61 -18.79
N LEU A 170 -12.92 6.39 -17.70
CA LEU A 170 -13.13 5.20 -16.85
C LEU A 170 -14.39 5.30 -16.01
N TRP A 171 -14.85 6.52 -15.69
CA TRP A 171 -16.14 6.74 -15.05
C TRP A 171 -17.28 6.54 -16.06
N THR A 172 -18.31 5.80 -15.67
CA THR A 172 -19.54 5.70 -16.48
C THR A 172 -20.22 7.07 -16.57
N VAL A 173 -20.68 7.43 -17.76
CA VAL A 173 -21.48 8.64 -17.91
C VAL A 173 -22.86 8.38 -17.32
N ALA A 174 -23.18 9.06 -16.23
CA ALA A 174 -24.47 9.01 -15.57
C ALA A 174 -25.44 10.06 -16.16
N THR A 175 -26.72 9.96 -15.79
CA THR A 175 -27.73 10.95 -16.14
C THR A 175 -28.45 11.39 -14.86
N PRO A 176 -28.19 12.62 -14.38
CA PRO A 176 -27.31 13.66 -14.92
C PRO A 176 -25.82 13.31 -14.80
N PRO A 177 -24.97 13.77 -15.73
CA PRO A 177 -23.54 13.52 -15.64
C PRO A 177 -22.89 14.33 -14.52
N SER A 178 -21.98 13.71 -13.77
CA SER A 178 -21.12 14.37 -12.79
C SER A 178 -19.66 14.00 -13.06
N PRO A 179 -19.06 14.57 -14.12
CA PRO A 179 -17.70 14.24 -14.51
C PRO A 179 -16.68 14.71 -13.46
N GLY A 180 -15.62 13.93 -13.29
CA GLY A 180 -14.48 14.35 -12.49
C GLY A 180 -13.65 15.43 -13.22
N THR A 181 -13.17 16.40 -12.48
CA THR A 181 -12.24 17.43 -13.01
C THR A 181 -10.78 17.12 -12.67
N ASN A 182 -10.56 16.33 -11.63
CA ASN A 182 -9.25 16.00 -11.06
C ASN A 182 -8.41 17.24 -10.66
N THR A 183 -9.03 18.36 -10.41
CA THR A 183 -8.30 19.60 -10.06
C THR A 183 -7.55 19.50 -8.74
N SER A 184 -7.93 18.57 -7.86
CA SER A 184 -7.18 18.25 -6.63
C SER A 184 -5.90 17.42 -6.90
N GLY A 185 -5.78 16.75 -8.05
CA GLY A 185 -4.73 15.78 -8.33
C GLY A 185 -4.88 14.44 -7.61
N PHE A 186 -5.95 14.24 -6.83
CA PHE A 186 -6.18 12.99 -6.09
C PHE A 186 -6.40 11.79 -7.03
N SER A 187 -6.97 12.01 -8.21
CA SER A 187 -7.13 11.01 -9.28
C SER A 187 -7.89 9.74 -8.82
N ALA A 188 -9.04 9.90 -8.16
CA ALA A 188 -9.88 8.77 -7.77
C ALA A 188 -10.36 8.01 -9.01
N LEU A 189 -10.19 6.70 -9.01
CA LEU A 189 -10.61 5.79 -10.09
C LEU A 189 -11.75 4.88 -9.62
N PRO A 190 -12.76 4.63 -10.47
CA PRO A 190 -13.94 3.84 -10.11
C PRO A 190 -13.64 2.33 -10.13
N GLY A 191 -12.84 1.87 -9.18
CA GLY A 191 -12.39 0.48 -9.08
C GLY A 191 -13.46 -0.52 -8.63
N GLY A 192 -14.65 -0.04 -8.27
CA GLY A 192 -15.71 -0.87 -7.74
C GLY A 192 -15.42 -1.39 -6.34
N ILE A 193 -16.14 -2.43 -5.96
CA ILE A 193 -16.05 -3.06 -4.65
C ILE A 193 -16.33 -4.57 -4.77
N ARG A 194 -15.80 -5.37 -3.85
CA ARG A 194 -16.16 -6.76 -3.68
C ARG A 194 -17.11 -6.90 -2.49
N LEU A 195 -18.29 -7.46 -2.72
CA LEU A 195 -19.36 -7.67 -1.72
C LEU A 195 -19.58 -9.16 -1.43
N TYR A 196 -20.50 -9.44 -0.51
CA TYR A 196 -21.03 -10.79 -0.25
C TYR A 196 -21.86 -11.30 -1.45
N PRO A 197 -21.80 -12.57 -1.80
CA PRO A 197 -20.90 -13.64 -1.29
C PRO A 197 -19.54 -13.71 -1.99
N GLY A 198 -19.02 -12.63 -2.53
CA GLY A 198 -17.78 -12.52 -3.29
C GLY A 198 -17.98 -11.85 -4.66
N ASN A 199 -19.15 -11.26 -4.87
CA ASN A 199 -19.49 -10.57 -6.11
C ASN A 199 -18.71 -9.27 -6.23
N PHE A 200 -18.20 -9.02 -7.43
CA PHE A 200 -17.64 -7.73 -7.81
C PHE A 200 -18.73 -6.86 -8.41
N VAL A 201 -18.91 -5.65 -7.90
CA VAL A 201 -19.94 -4.72 -8.36
C VAL A 201 -19.39 -3.32 -8.56
N ALA A 202 -20.12 -2.54 -9.33
CA ALA A 202 -19.95 -1.09 -9.45
C ALA A 202 -18.59 -0.61 -10.00
N ILE A 203 -17.83 -1.47 -10.74
CA ILE A 203 -16.70 -0.95 -11.52
C ILE A 203 -17.20 0.13 -12.49
N ARG A 204 -16.41 1.18 -12.68
CA ARG A 204 -16.75 2.36 -13.48
C ARG A 204 -17.86 3.25 -12.89
N ILE A 205 -18.43 2.86 -11.73
CA ILE A 205 -19.51 3.59 -11.05
C ILE A 205 -19.02 4.09 -9.70
N TYR A 206 -18.37 3.23 -8.89
CA TYR A 206 -17.93 3.58 -7.54
C TYR A 206 -16.41 3.55 -7.40
N ALA A 207 -15.87 4.55 -6.71
CA ALA A 207 -14.56 4.50 -6.06
C ALA A 207 -14.79 4.40 -4.56
N VAL A 208 -14.45 3.26 -3.95
CA VAL A 208 -14.61 3.03 -2.51
C VAL A 208 -13.24 2.94 -1.87
N PHE A 209 -13.03 3.72 -0.80
CA PHE A 209 -11.77 3.76 -0.06
C PHE A 209 -11.99 3.45 1.41
N TRP A 210 -11.17 2.56 1.96
CA TRP A 210 -11.17 2.28 3.40
C TRP A 210 -10.64 3.47 4.20
N SER A 211 -11.22 3.67 5.37
CA SER A 211 -10.62 4.37 6.50
C SER A 211 -10.07 3.35 7.50
N ALA A 212 -8.99 3.70 8.19
CA ALA A 212 -8.48 2.87 9.29
C ALA A 212 -9.36 2.93 10.55
N THR A 213 -10.33 3.86 10.60
CA THR A 213 -11.22 4.05 11.74
C THR A 213 -12.43 3.11 11.64
N GLN A 214 -12.64 2.36 12.70
CA GLN A 214 -13.83 1.54 12.88
C GLN A 214 -15.04 2.41 13.30
N PHE A 215 -16.21 2.15 12.71
CA PHE A 215 -17.47 2.74 13.17
C PHE A 215 -18.03 1.96 14.36
N ASP A 216 -18.14 0.62 14.19
CA ASP A 216 -18.53 -0.32 15.24
C ASP A 216 -17.80 -1.66 15.07
N ASP A 217 -18.20 -2.69 15.80
CA ASP A 217 -17.52 -3.99 15.78
C ASP A 217 -17.53 -4.69 14.41
N ASN A 218 -18.49 -4.36 13.53
CA ASN A 218 -18.66 -4.99 12.22
C ASN A 218 -18.26 -4.07 11.07
N TYR A 219 -18.49 -2.77 11.21
CA TYR A 219 -18.44 -1.81 10.13
C TYR A 219 -17.34 -0.77 10.33
N PRO A 220 -16.40 -0.65 9.40
CA PRO A 220 -15.45 0.47 9.34
C PRO A 220 -16.03 1.64 8.58
N TRP A 221 -15.53 2.86 8.86
CA TRP A 221 -15.76 3.99 8.00
C TRP A 221 -15.12 3.79 6.62
N ASN A 222 -15.78 4.28 5.60
CA ASN A 222 -15.26 4.33 4.24
C ASN A 222 -15.65 5.65 3.55
N ARG A 223 -15.03 5.91 2.41
CA ARG A 223 -15.39 7.00 1.51
C ARG A 223 -15.78 6.43 0.17
N THR A 224 -16.94 6.88 -0.34
CA THR A 224 -17.47 6.48 -1.64
C THR A 224 -17.67 7.69 -2.53
N LEU A 225 -17.11 7.63 -3.74
CA LEU A 225 -17.39 8.57 -4.81
C LEU A 225 -18.19 7.83 -5.87
N THR A 226 -19.20 8.49 -6.44
CA THR A 226 -20.08 7.90 -7.45
C THR A 226 -19.96 8.60 -8.79
N SER A 227 -20.37 7.95 -9.87
CA SER A 227 -20.30 8.52 -11.22
C SER A 227 -21.37 9.59 -11.49
N ASP A 228 -22.41 9.65 -10.68
CA ASP A 228 -23.62 10.44 -10.90
C ASP A 228 -23.71 11.72 -10.07
N ASP A 229 -22.88 11.86 -9.03
CA ASP A 229 -22.86 13.08 -8.22
C ASP A 229 -21.45 13.58 -7.89
N GLY A 230 -21.37 14.78 -7.28
CA GLY A 230 -20.13 15.43 -6.86
C GLY A 230 -19.72 15.13 -5.42
N ASN A 231 -20.43 14.26 -4.73
CA ASN A 231 -20.24 14.01 -3.32
C ASN A 231 -19.05 13.07 -3.04
N VAL A 232 -18.54 13.15 -1.82
CA VAL A 232 -17.76 12.09 -1.17
C VAL A 232 -18.57 11.58 0.01
N GLU A 233 -19.26 10.48 -0.18
CA GLU A 233 -20.07 9.89 0.86
C GLU A 233 -19.18 9.33 1.98
N ARG A 234 -19.53 9.62 3.23
CA ARG A 234 -18.96 9.03 4.43
C ARG A 234 -19.91 7.93 4.92
N ASN A 235 -19.55 6.69 4.66
CA ASN A 235 -20.39 5.51 4.91
C ASN A 235 -19.75 4.55 5.90
N SER A 236 -20.61 3.76 6.57
CA SER A 236 -20.25 2.62 7.44
C SER A 236 -21.12 1.40 7.12
N ILE A 237 -21.38 1.16 5.82
CA ILE A 237 -22.32 0.12 5.36
C ILE A 237 -21.62 -1.14 4.83
N PHE A 238 -20.30 -1.12 4.75
CA PHE A 238 -19.52 -2.26 4.26
C PHE A 238 -18.87 -2.98 5.43
N ASP A 239 -19.05 -4.29 5.49
CA ASP A 239 -18.41 -5.14 6.49
C ASP A 239 -16.89 -5.18 6.30
N LYS A 240 -16.17 -5.50 7.37
CA LYS A 240 -14.69 -5.62 7.38
C LYS A 240 -14.12 -6.60 6.37
N TRP A 241 -14.88 -7.60 5.96
CA TRP A 241 -14.47 -8.57 4.94
C TRP A 241 -14.75 -8.10 3.50
N HIS A 242 -15.52 -7.03 3.24
CA HIS A 242 -15.65 -6.48 1.90
C HIS A 242 -14.29 -6.02 1.36
N GLY A 243 -14.16 -5.99 0.03
CA GLY A 243 -12.93 -5.57 -0.64
C GLY A 243 -13.06 -4.18 -1.24
N ALA A 244 -12.28 -3.22 -0.77
CA ALA A 244 -12.23 -1.85 -1.29
C ALA A 244 -10.80 -1.38 -1.56
N SER A 245 -10.64 -0.27 -2.25
CA SER A 245 -9.34 0.35 -2.54
C SER A 245 -8.72 0.95 -1.29
N VAL A 246 -7.39 1.10 -1.30
CA VAL A 246 -6.63 1.80 -0.28
C VAL A 246 -5.84 2.94 -0.93
N ARG A 247 -5.83 4.08 -0.28
CA ARG A 247 -4.96 5.24 -0.51
C ARG A 247 -4.20 5.54 0.75
N CYS A 248 -2.88 5.68 0.66
CA CYS A 248 -2.08 6.01 1.82
C CYS A 248 -1.88 7.52 1.94
N LEU A 249 -1.79 7.95 3.19
CA LEU A 249 -1.49 9.31 3.61
C LEU A 249 -0.11 9.31 4.29
N LYS A 250 0.68 10.36 4.07
CA LYS A 250 1.98 10.54 4.72
C LYS A 250 1.81 10.91 6.19
N ASP A 251 2.66 10.34 7.07
CA ASP A 251 2.77 10.63 8.49
C ASP A 251 3.20 12.08 8.78
#